data_1d308e26f21f1941a0d120dc7b54535c
#
_entry.id   1d308e26f21f1941a0d120dc7b54535c
#
_cell.length_a   1.000
_cell.length_b   1.000
_cell.length_c   1.000
_cell.angle_alpha   90.00
_cell.angle_beta   90.00
_cell.angle_gamma   90.00
#
_symmetry.space_group_name_H-M   'P 1'
#
loop_
_entity.id
_entity.type
_entity.pdbx_description
1 polymer ?
#
loop_
_entity_poly.entity_id
_entity_poly.type
_entity_poly.pdbx_seq_one_letter_code
_entity_poly.pdbx_strand_id
1 'polypeptide(L)'
;MSRRRPSPPSLALPGEPYGRRSFLRRGLVGAALLALGGGGWLATRKTRVGPSAAGPLKVLSPQEAAVLLAVADRLVPERQGFPRPSALGLATGMDAVVAMAHPATQLELKRLVRLFESAAAGLLLDAQPRLFTESTPAQQDQRLRAWQTSRIALRRTGFHALKRLVYASYYASPETWSAVGYPGPPVETGVAGRRAR
;
A
#
# COMPACT_ATOMS: atom_id res chain seq x y z
N MET A 1 -23.24 43.28 55.61
CA MET A 1 -22.62 43.42 54.28
C MET A 1 -22.09 42.05 53.82
N SER A 2 -22.91 41.29 53.10
CA SER A 2 -22.56 39.96 52.63
C SER A 2 -22.00 40.05 51.18
N ARG A 3 -20.73 39.78 50.98
CA ARG A 3 -20.08 39.77 49.67
C ARG A 3 -20.41 38.43 48.96
N ARG A 4 -21.25 38.48 47.93
CA ARG A 4 -21.47 37.37 46.99
C ARG A 4 -20.18 37.15 46.18
N ARG A 5 -19.64 35.93 46.24
CA ARG A 5 -18.56 35.51 45.34
C ARG A 5 -19.12 35.34 43.93
N PRO A 6 -18.41 35.79 42.89
CA PRO A 6 -18.79 35.51 41.51
C PRO A 6 -18.57 34.03 41.19
N SER A 7 -19.53 33.40 40.50
CA SER A 7 -19.41 32.03 39.98
C SER A 7 -18.36 31.96 38.87
N PRO A 8 -17.59 30.88 38.76
CA PRO A 8 -16.63 30.74 37.66
C PRO A 8 -17.36 30.58 36.32
N PRO A 9 -16.76 31.05 35.21
CA PRO A 9 -17.33 30.87 33.89
C PRO A 9 -17.38 29.40 33.53
N SER A 10 -18.57 28.94 33.13
CA SER A 10 -18.75 27.59 32.57
C SER A 10 -18.01 27.49 31.24
N LEU A 11 -16.94 26.73 31.19
CA LEU A 11 -16.28 26.27 29.97
C LEU A 11 -17.27 25.35 29.21
N ALA A 12 -18.03 25.94 28.31
CA ALA A 12 -18.77 25.17 27.32
C ALA A 12 -17.76 24.50 26.35
N LEU A 13 -17.61 23.21 26.48
CA LEU A 13 -16.86 22.40 25.51
C LEU A 13 -17.62 22.40 24.18
N PRO A 14 -16.98 22.75 23.05
CA PRO A 14 -17.58 22.60 21.73
C PRO A 14 -17.53 21.13 21.35
N GLY A 15 -18.59 20.38 21.61
CA GLY A 15 -18.76 18.97 21.30
C GLY A 15 -20.21 18.67 21.00
N GLU A 16 -20.74 19.21 19.89
CA GLU A 16 -21.95 18.67 19.30
C GLU A 16 -21.66 17.22 18.88
N PRO A 17 -22.42 16.23 19.39
CA PRO A 17 -22.28 14.86 18.91
C PRO A 17 -22.72 14.82 17.46
N TYR A 18 -21.79 14.64 16.54
CA TYR A 18 -22.10 14.31 15.14
C TYR A 18 -23.01 13.10 15.14
N GLY A 19 -24.31 13.33 15.03
CA GLY A 19 -25.32 12.30 15.10
C GLY A 19 -25.06 11.25 14.04
N ARG A 20 -25.12 9.95 14.42
CA ARG A 20 -25.00 8.78 13.52
C ARG A 20 -25.84 8.96 12.26
N ARG A 21 -26.99 9.63 12.35
CA ARG A 21 -27.85 9.98 11.21
C ARG A 21 -27.23 10.99 10.23
N SER A 22 -26.50 11.97 10.68
CA SER A 22 -25.83 12.94 9.80
C SER A 22 -24.64 12.31 9.08
N PHE A 23 -23.92 11.41 9.73
CA PHE A 23 -22.86 10.62 9.12
C PHE A 23 -23.39 9.68 8.04
N LEU A 24 -24.46 8.93 8.34
CA LEU A 24 -25.13 8.05 7.37
C LEU A 24 -25.72 8.82 6.19
N ARG A 25 -26.35 9.99 6.46
CA ARG A 25 -26.95 10.82 5.40
C ARG A 25 -25.86 11.42 4.48
N ARG A 26 -24.74 11.89 5.02
CA ARG A 26 -23.60 12.38 4.22
C ARG A 26 -22.93 11.24 3.46
N GLY A 27 -22.79 10.07 4.07
CA GLY A 27 -22.31 8.85 3.41
C GLY A 27 -23.21 8.40 2.26
N LEU A 28 -24.53 8.44 2.45
CA LEU A 28 -25.51 8.08 1.44
C LEU A 28 -25.54 9.08 0.28
N VAL A 29 -25.49 10.39 0.60
CA VAL A 29 -25.40 11.45 -0.42
C VAL A 29 -24.08 11.38 -1.17
N GLY A 30 -22.96 11.12 -0.50
CA GLY A 30 -21.66 10.90 -1.15
C GLY A 30 -21.67 9.66 -2.05
N ALA A 31 -22.27 8.55 -1.61
CA ALA A 31 -22.44 7.35 -2.41
C ALA A 31 -23.37 7.58 -3.62
N ALA A 32 -24.47 8.33 -3.44
CA ALA A 32 -25.38 8.66 -4.52
C ALA A 32 -24.74 9.60 -5.56
N LEU A 33 -23.99 10.60 -5.13
CA LEU A 33 -23.23 11.47 -6.02
C LEU A 33 -22.13 10.71 -6.78
N LEU A 34 -21.48 9.73 -6.14
CA LEU A 34 -20.54 8.83 -6.80
C LEU A 34 -21.23 7.92 -7.80
N ALA A 35 -22.43 7.41 -7.50
CA ALA A 35 -23.19 6.55 -8.39
C ALA A 35 -23.77 7.31 -9.60
N LEU A 36 -24.21 8.56 -9.40
CA LEU A 36 -24.87 9.36 -10.44
C LEU A 36 -23.89 10.25 -11.23
N GLY A 37 -22.74 10.64 -10.65
CA GLY A 37 -21.86 11.67 -11.20
C GLY A 37 -20.50 11.21 -11.70
N GLY A 38 -20.30 9.93 -12.07
CA GLY A 38 -19.01 9.45 -12.61
C GLY A 38 -18.35 8.33 -11.82
N GLY A 39 -18.94 7.86 -10.71
CA GLY A 39 -18.43 6.74 -9.91
C GLY A 39 -18.32 5.45 -10.71
N GLY A 40 -19.24 5.22 -11.64
CA GLY A 40 -19.18 4.11 -12.59
C GLY A 40 -17.95 4.18 -13.50
N TRP A 41 -17.60 5.37 -14.00
CA TRP A 41 -16.43 5.57 -14.85
C TRP A 41 -15.11 5.43 -14.05
N LEU A 42 -15.06 5.92 -12.81
CA LEU A 42 -13.89 5.74 -11.94
C LEU A 42 -13.69 4.27 -11.52
N ALA A 43 -14.77 3.53 -11.37
CA ALA A 43 -14.72 2.11 -11.01
C ALA A 43 -14.32 1.20 -12.19
N THR A 44 -14.52 1.64 -13.44
CA THR A 44 -14.16 0.88 -14.64
C THR A 44 -12.72 1.10 -15.12
N ARG A 45 -12.00 2.06 -14.53
CA ARG A 45 -10.59 2.28 -14.86
C ARG A 45 -9.76 1.05 -14.50
N LYS A 46 -9.00 0.56 -15.46
CA LYS A 46 -8.11 -0.60 -15.30
C LYS A 46 -6.67 -0.11 -15.24
N THR A 47 -5.92 -0.69 -14.30
CA THR A 47 -4.48 -0.51 -14.16
C THR A 47 -3.78 -0.91 -15.47
N ARG A 48 -2.88 -0.06 -15.96
CA ARG A 48 -2.02 -0.40 -17.09
C ARG A 48 -0.92 -1.36 -16.62
N VAL A 49 -0.77 -2.46 -17.34
CA VAL A 49 0.24 -3.49 -17.03
C VAL A 49 1.46 -3.22 -17.89
N GLY A 50 2.58 -2.87 -17.25
CA GLY A 50 3.88 -2.77 -17.91
C GLY A 50 4.55 -4.15 -18.08
N PRO A 51 5.60 -4.24 -18.94
CA PRO A 51 6.30 -5.50 -19.22
C PRO A 51 6.85 -6.19 -17.95
N SER A 52 7.35 -5.41 -16.99
CA SER A 52 7.91 -5.92 -15.74
C SER A 52 6.90 -6.61 -14.81
N ALA A 53 5.59 -6.40 -15.04
CA ALA A 53 4.52 -7.04 -14.28
C ALA A 53 3.90 -8.23 -15.04
N ALA A 54 4.34 -8.50 -16.27
CA ALA A 54 3.72 -9.50 -17.17
C ALA A 54 4.36 -10.89 -17.07
N GLY A 55 5.24 -11.14 -16.10
CA GLY A 55 5.90 -12.44 -15.89
C GLY A 55 4.93 -13.55 -15.48
N PRO A 56 5.41 -14.81 -15.37
CA PRO A 56 4.59 -15.93 -14.93
C PRO A 56 4.22 -15.76 -13.45
N LEU A 57 2.98 -15.41 -13.20
CA LEU A 57 2.42 -15.20 -11.85
C LEU A 57 1.56 -16.40 -11.46
N LYS A 58 1.62 -16.82 -10.18
CA LYS A 58 0.87 -17.97 -9.63
C LYS A 58 -0.44 -17.55 -8.99
N VAL A 59 -0.44 -16.42 -8.30
CA VAL A 59 -1.56 -15.94 -7.46
C VAL A 59 -2.00 -14.55 -7.84
N LEU A 60 -1.07 -13.62 -8.02
CA LEU A 60 -1.39 -12.23 -8.35
C LEU A 60 -1.83 -12.12 -9.81
N SER A 61 -2.80 -11.24 -10.07
CA SER A 61 -3.05 -10.81 -11.45
C SER A 61 -1.96 -9.84 -11.93
N PRO A 62 -1.75 -9.70 -13.25
CA PRO A 62 -0.79 -8.72 -13.79
C PRO A 62 -1.07 -7.28 -13.31
N GLN A 63 -2.34 -6.92 -13.10
CA GLN A 63 -2.73 -5.62 -12.57
C GLN A 63 -2.28 -5.44 -11.10
N GLU A 64 -2.52 -6.46 -10.26
CA GLU A 64 -2.10 -6.44 -8.86
C GLU A 64 -0.57 -6.37 -8.74
N ALA A 65 0.15 -7.11 -9.59
CA ALA A 65 1.61 -7.06 -9.67
C ALA A 65 2.11 -5.68 -10.11
N ALA A 66 1.45 -5.03 -11.09
CA ALA A 66 1.81 -3.67 -11.53
C ALA A 66 1.66 -2.65 -10.39
N VAL A 67 0.59 -2.74 -9.59
CA VAL A 67 0.40 -1.88 -8.41
C VAL A 67 1.51 -2.10 -7.39
N LEU A 68 1.83 -3.35 -7.08
CA LEU A 68 2.89 -3.68 -6.12
C LEU A 68 4.27 -3.22 -6.59
N LEU A 69 4.57 -3.30 -7.89
CA LEU A 69 5.80 -2.74 -8.46
C LEU A 69 5.85 -1.22 -8.35
N ALA A 70 4.75 -0.52 -8.66
CA ALA A 70 4.68 0.91 -8.50
C ALA A 70 4.87 1.35 -7.03
N VAL A 71 4.33 0.57 -6.07
CA VAL A 71 4.58 0.78 -4.64
C VAL A 71 6.06 0.54 -4.30
N ALA A 72 6.66 -0.51 -4.86
CA ALA A 72 8.06 -0.85 -4.61
C ALA A 72 9.01 0.24 -5.12
N ASP A 73 8.79 0.76 -6.32
CA ASP A 73 9.58 1.85 -6.91
C ASP A 73 9.50 3.16 -6.10
N ARG A 74 8.46 3.33 -5.26
CA ARG A 74 8.35 4.48 -4.33
C ARG A 74 8.91 4.20 -2.94
N LEU A 75 8.85 2.97 -2.46
CA LEU A 75 9.34 2.59 -1.12
C LEU A 75 10.85 2.37 -1.10
N VAL A 76 11.42 1.91 -2.21
CA VAL A 76 12.87 1.71 -2.36
C VAL A 76 13.46 2.93 -3.07
N PRO A 77 14.19 3.80 -2.36
CA PRO A 77 14.75 5.00 -2.97
C PRO A 77 15.87 4.64 -3.96
N GLU A 78 15.97 5.42 -5.02
CA GLU A 78 17.12 5.32 -5.93
C GLU A 78 18.40 5.71 -5.18
N ARG A 79 19.32 4.77 -5.10
CA ARG A 79 20.65 4.98 -4.52
C ARG A 79 21.68 4.29 -5.40
N GLN A 80 22.88 4.85 -5.44
CA GLN A 80 24.01 4.23 -6.12
C GLN A 80 24.27 2.83 -5.51
N GLY A 81 24.39 1.82 -6.36
CA GLY A 81 24.56 0.42 -5.95
C GLY A 81 23.27 -0.34 -5.64
N PHE A 82 22.12 0.33 -5.58
CA PHE A 82 20.82 -0.31 -5.36
C PHE A 82 20.05 -0.40 -6.67
N PRO A 83 19.77 -1.59 -7.19
CA PRO A 83 18.99 -1.76 -8.41
C PRO A 83 17.53 -1.32 -8.18
N ARG A 84 16.89 -0.80 -9.23
CA ARG A 84 15.47 -0.45 -9.17
C ARG A 84 14.61 -1.71 -9.01
N PRO A 85 13.55 -1.68 -8.18
CA PRO A 85 12.62 -2.80 -8.03
C PRO A 85 12.06 -3.33 -9.35
N SER A 86 11.71 -2.44 -10.27
CA SER A 86 11.20 -2.79 -11.60
C SER A 86 12.22 -3.52 -12.49
N ALA A 87 13.53 -3.37 -12.22
CA ALA A 87 14.60 -4.05 -12.95
C ALA A 87 14.90 -5.45 -12.44
N LEU A 88 14.47 -5.81 -11.22
CA LEU A 88 14.77 -7.07 -10.54
C LEU A 88 13.77 -8.21 -10.81
N GLY A 89 12.77 -8.03 -11.68
CA GLY A 89 11.69 -9.01 -11.77
C GLY A 89 10.90 -9.20 -10.46
N LEU A 90 10.87 -8.16 -9.63
CA LEU A 90 10.32 -8.20 -8.27
C LEU A 90 8.86 -8.64 -8.21
N ALA A 91 8.10 -8.44 -9.30
CA ALA A 91 6.72 -8.92 -9.41
C ALA A 91 6.59 -10.42 -9.15
N THR A 92 7.45 -11.21 -9.78
CA THR A 92 7.49 -12.67 -9.60
C THR A 92 7.94 -13.05 -8.19
N GLY A 93 8.91 -12.33 -7.63
CA GLY A 93 9.35 -12.53 -6.24
C GLY A 93 8.24 -12.25 -5.23
N MET A 94 7.53 -11.15 -5.38
CA MET A 94 6.37 -10.83 -4.52
C MET A 94 5.25 -11.85 -4.68
N ASP A 95 4.96 -12.29 -5.90
CA ASP A 95 3.96 -13.34 -6.16
C ASP A 95 4.34 -14.67 -5.50
N ALA A 96 5.61 -15.06 -5.54
CA ALA A 96 6.10 -16.28 -4.88
C ALA A 96 5.92 -16.18 -3.35
N VAL A 97 6.21 -15.04 -2.74
CA VAL A 97 5.97 -14.81 -1.29
C VAL A 97 4.49 -14.90 -0.97
N VAL A 98 3.63 -14.28 -1.78
CA VAL A 98 2.17 -14.33 -1.60
C VAL A 98 1.64 -15.75 -1.77
N ALA A 99 2.20 -16.53 -2.71
CA ALA A 99 1.80 -17.92 -2.96
C ALA A 99 2.04 -18.85 -1.76
N MET A 100 3.01 -18.52 -0.90
CA MET A 100 3.26 -19.28 0.34
C MET A 100 2.28 -18.95 1.48
N ALA A 101 1.53 -17.88 1.37
CA ALA A 101 0.58 -17.48 2.39
C ALA A 101 -0.72 -18.30 2.30
N HIS A 102 -1.45 -18.37 3.43
CA HIS A 102 -2.77 -19.01 3.47
C HIS A 102 -3.74 -18.34 2.47
N PRO A 103 -4.63 -19.09 1.78
CA PRO A 103 -5.56 -18.53 0.78
C PRO A 103 -6.39 -17.34 1.26
N ALA A 104 -6.82 -17.32 2.52
CA ALA A 104 -7.51 -16.17 3.10
C ALA A 104 -6.63 -14.91 3.10
N THR A 105 -5.36 -15.03 3.49
CA THR A 105 -4.39 -13.92 3.48
C THR A 105 -4.10 -13.42 2.07
N GLN A 106 -4.00 -14.34 1.10
CA GLN A 106 -3.85 -13.98 -0.31
C GLN A 106 -5.03 -13.12 -0.77
N LEU A 107 -6.27 -13.53 -0.43
CA LEU A 107 -7.47 -12.79 -0.79
C LEU A 107 -7.53 -11.40 -0.13
N GLU A 108 -7.16 -11.31 1.14
CA GLU A 108 -7.09 -10.04 1.88
C GLU A 108 -6.06 -9.09 1.25
N LEU A 109 -4.87 -9.59 0.90
CA LEU A 109 -3.85 -8.80 0.22
C LEU A 109 -4.33 -8.30 -1.14
N LYS A 110 -4.98 -9.14 -1.94
CA LYS A 110 -5.56 -8.75 -3.24
C LYS A 110 -6.61 -7.66 -3.08
N ARG A 111 -7.48 -7.77 -2.06
CA ARG A 111 -8.48 -6.72 -1.74
C ARG A 111 -7.79 -5.42 -1.32
N LEU A 112 -6.75 -5.51 -0.50
CA LEU A 112 -5.94 -4.35 -0.08
C LEU A 112 -5.30 -3.65 -1.28
N VAL A 113 -4.65 -4.39 -2.18
CA VAL A 113 -4.00 -3.85 -3.37
C VAL A 113 -5.01 -3.16 -4.28
N ARG A 114 -6.18 -3.77 -4.49
CA ARG A 114 -7.27 -3.16 -5.29
C ARG A 114 -7.82 -1.90 -4.64
N LEU A 115 -8.01 -1.89 -3.33
CA LEU A 115 -8.43 -0.70 -2.58
C LEU A 115 -7.41 0.42 -2.70
N PHE A 116 -6.13 0.08 -2.55
CA PHE A 116 -5.03 1.05 -2.65
C PHE A 116 -4.91 1.67 -4.05
N GLU A 117 -5.10 0.88 -5.09
CA GLU A 117 -5.10 1.33 -6.49
C GLU A 117 -6.32 2.17 -6.84
N SER A 118 -7.48 1.93 -6.22
CA SER A 118 -8.78 2.47 -6.63
C SER A 118 -8.82 3.99 -6.70
N ALA A 119 -9.25 4.52 -7.86
CA ALA A 119 -9.48 5.96 -8.04
C ALA A 119 -10.64 6.47 -7.17
N ALA A 120 -11.66 5.66 -6.91
CA ALA A 120 -12.77 6.00 -6.04
C ALA A 120 -12.33 6.08 -4.57
N ALA A 121 -11.52 5.12 -4.11
CA ALA A 121 -10.91 5.20 -2.79
C ALA A 121 -9.95 6.39 -2.68
N GLY A 122 -9.16 6.66 -3.73
CA GLY A 122 -8.30 7.83 -3.81
C GLY A 122 -9.06 9.15 -3.69
N LEU A 123 -10.22 9.27 -4.35
CA LEU A 123 -11.07 10.45 -4.23
C LEU A 123 -11.63 10.62 -2.82
N LEU A 124 -12.16 9.54 -2.23
CA LEU A 124 -12.81 9.58 -0.92
C LEU A 124 -11.84 9.77 0.24
N LEU A 125 -10.66 9.17 0.15
CA LEU A 125 -9.70 9.10 1.24
C LEU A 125 -8.57 10.13 1.12
N ASP A 126 -8.18 10.49 -0.10
CA ASP A 126 -6.99 11.29 -0.37
C ASP A 126 -7.27 12.51 -1.26
N ALA A 127 -8.54 12.76 -1.63
CA ALA A 127 -8.97 13.79 -2.59
C ALA A 127 -8.26 13.69 -3.97
N GLN A 128 -7.82 12.49 -4.35
CA GLN A 128 -7.13 12.23 -5.61
C GLN A 128 -7.91 11.20 -6.44
N PRO A 129 -8.72 11.62 -7.43
CA PRO A 129 -9.57 10.74 -8.24
C PRO A 129 -8.78 10.04 -9.35
N ARG A 130 -7.63 9.46 -9.02
CA ARG A 130 -6.75 8.75 -9.96
C ARG A 130 -6.34 7.41 -9.40
N LEU A 131 -6.06 6.47 -10.29
CA LEU A 131 -5.39 5.23 -9.92
C LEU A 131 -4.02 5.55 -9.35
N PHE A 132 -3.55 4.77 -8.38
CA PHE A 132 -2.21 4.96 -7.83
C PHE A 132 -1.14 4.86 -8.92
N THR A 133 -1.24 3.88 -9.81
CA THR A 133 -0.31 3.65 -10.92
C THR A 133 -0.33 4.75 -11.98
N GLU A 134 -1.42 5.52 -12.11
CA GLU A 134 -1.53 6.66 -13.02
C GLU A 134 -1.15 8.01 -12.38
N SER A 135 -0.89 8.00 -11.07
CA SER A 135 -0.51 9.19 -10.31
C SER A 135 0.96 9.56 -10.58
N THR A 136 1.29 10.84 -10.47
CA THR A 136 2.69 11.29 -10.53
C THR A 136 3.47 10.74 -9.33
N PRO A 137 4.81 10.64 -9.43
CA PRO A 137 5.65 10.18 -8.31
C PRO A 137 5.37 10.93 -7.00
N ALA A 138 5.21 12.25 -7.05
CA ALA A 138 4.89 13.05 -5.87
C ALA A 138 3.52 12.71 -5.26
N GLN A 139 2.51 12.46 -6.11
CA GLN A 139 1.18 12.04 -5.66
C GLN A 139 1.18 10.62 -5.08
N GLN A 140 1.98 9.72 -5.64
CA GLN A 140 2.18 8.37 -5.10
C GLN A 140 2.81 8.43 -3.71
N ASP A 141 3.85 9.24 -3.53
CA ASP A 141 4.49 9.45 -2.24
C ASP A 141 3.53 10.07 -1.22
N GLN A 142 2.73 11.04 -1.64
CA GLN A 142 1.71 11.65 -0.79
C GLN A 142 0.68 10.61 -0.32
N ARG A 143 0.20 9.74 -1.22
CA ARG A 143 -0.75 8.67 -0.87
C ARG A 143 -0.12 7.66 0.11
N LEU A 144 1.10 7.23 -0.13
CA LEU A 144 1.83 6.33 0.79
C LEU A 144 1.98 6.95 2.18
N ARG A 145 2.38 8.23 2.27
CA ARG A 145 2.46 8.97 3.54
C ARG A 145 1.10 9.09 4.22
N ALA A 146 0.05 9.42 3.47
CA ALA A 146 -1.31 9.53 4.00
C ALA A 146 -1.81 8.19 4.58
N TRP A 147 -1.42 7.06 3.99
CA TRP A 147 -1.73 5.75 4.53
C TRP A 147 -0.90 5.43 5.76
N GLN A 148 0.40 5.73 5.74
CA GLN A 148 1.32 5.52 6.86
C GLN A 148 0.87 6.26 8.13
N THR A 149 0.45 7.52 8.00
CA THR A 149 0.11 8.40 9.12
C THR A 149 -1.40 8.49 9.40
N SER A 150 -2.21 7.67 8.72
CA SER A 150 -3.67 7.71 8.83
C SER A 150 -4.15 7.41 10.25
N ARG A 151 -5.22 8.09 10.69
CA ARG A 151 -5.94 7.74 11.92
C ARG A 151 -6.75 6.43 11.76
N ILE A 152 -7.03 6.01 10.54
CA ILE A 152 -7.76 4.76 10.25
C ILE A 152 -6.78 3.59 10.35
N ALA A 153 -7.01 2.69 11.30
CA ALA A 153 -6.12 1.54 11.55
C ALA A 153 -5.91 0.66 10.30
N LEU A 154 -6.97 0.41 9.53
CA LEU A 154 -6.90 -0.39 8.30
C LEU A 154 -5.87 0.17 7.30
N ARG A 155 -5.80 1.50 7.13
CA ARG A 155 -4.84 2.13 6.21
C ARG A 155 -3.40 1.93 6.68
N ARG A 156 -3.14 2.14 7.99
CA ARG A 156 -1.79 1.92 8.55
C ARG A 156 -1.36 0.46 8.44
N THR A 157 -2.26 -0.47 8.80
CA THR A 157 -1.98 -1.91 8.66
C THR A 157 -1.73 -2.29 7.22
N GLY A 158 -2.53 -1.76 6.29
CA GLY A 158 -2.34 -1.96 4.86
C GLY A 158 -1.00 -1.43 4.35
N PHE A 159 -0.61 -0.22 4.74
CA PHE A 159 0.71 0.33 4.40
C PHE A 159 1.85 -0.58 4.90
N HIS A 160 1.77 -1.05 6.16
CA HIS A 160 2.79 -1.94 6.72
C HIS A 160 2.83 -3.30 6.03
N ALA A 161 1.69 -3.84 5.61
CA ALA A 161 1.63 -5.09 4.85
C ALA A 161 2.32 -4.94 3.49
N LEU A 162 1.99 -3.89 2.73
CA LEU A 162 2.63 -3.57 1.44
C LEU A 162 4.14 -3.38 1.62
N LYS A 163 4.55 -2.58 2.61
CA LYS A 163 5.96 -2.32 2.90
C LYS A 163 6.74 -3.59 3.23
N ARG A 164 6.18 -4.46 4.08
CA ARG A 164 6.81 -5.74 4.45
C ARG A 164 6.99 -6.65 3.25
N LEU A 165 5.96 -6.79 2.40
CA LEU A 165 6.02 -7.60 1.20
C LEU A 165 7.10 -7.09 0.24
N VAL A 166 7.11 -5.78 -0.03
CA VAL A 166 8.11 -5.16 -0.91
C VAL A 166 9.52 -5.38 -0.38
N TYR A 167 9.78 -5.07 0.88
CA TYR A 167 11.13 -5.18 1.44
C TYR A 167 11.59 -6.64 1.57
N ALA A 168 10.70 -7.55 1.99
CA ALA A 168 11.04 -8.96 2.04
C ALA A 168 11.44 -9.50 0.66
N SER A 169 10.68 -9.15 -0.39
CA SER A 169 10.98 -9.59 -1.75
C SER A 169 12.21 -8.89 -2.32
N TYR A 170 12.40 -7.59 -2.04
CA TYR A 170 13.52 -6.80 -2.56
C TYR A 170 14.85 -7.30 -1.99
N TYR A 171 14.96 -7.42 -0.67
CA TYR A 171 16.20 -7.88 -0.03
C TYR A 171 16.43 -9.39 -0.12
N ALA A 172 15.44 -10.17 -0.56
CA ALA A 172 15.66 -11.56 -0.93
C ALA A 172 16.39 -11.71 -2.28
N SER A 173 16.43 -10.65 -3.11
CA SER A 173 17.10 -10.67 -4.41
C SER A 173 18.62 -10.54 -4.24
N PRO A 174 19.43 -11.52 -4.74
CA PRO A 174 20.89 -11.50 -4.57
C PRO A 174 21.57 -10.23 -5.06
N GLU A 175 21.00 -9.61 -6.09
CA GLU A 175 21.51 -8.37 -6.70
C GLU A 175 21.53 -7.17 -5.71
N THR A 176 20.77 -7.27 -4.62
CA THR A 176 20.72 -6.21 -3.59
C THR A 176 21.74 -6.42 -2.47
N TRP A 177 22.31 -7.64 -2.36
CA TRP A 177 23.11 -8.03 -1.21
C TRP A 177 24.42 -7.24 -1.10
N SER A 178 25.10 -7.05 -2.23
CA SER A 178 26.33 -6.26 -2.26
C SER A 178 26.11 -4.81 -1.78
N ALA A 179 24.97 -4.22 -2.13
CA ALA A 179 24.62 -2.85 -1.74
C ALA A 179 24.38 -2.68 -0.24
N VAL A 180 23.99 -3.76 0.46
CA VAL A 180 23.80 -3.78 1.92
C VAL A 180 24.98 -4.41 2.67
N GLY A 181 26.06 -4.80 1.98
CA GLY A 181 27.21 -5.47 2.58
C GLY A 181 26.92 -6.89 3.08
N TYR A 182 25.88 -7.53 2.54
CA TYR A 182 25.54 -8.91 2.90
C TYR A 182 26.25 -9.89 1.94
N PRO A 183 27.09 -10.81 2.46
CA PRO A 183 27.86 -11.75 1.61
C PRO A 183 27.02 -12.90 1.03
N GLY A 184 25.76 -12.97 1.38
CA GLY A 184 24.86 -14.09 1.04
C GLY A 184 24.65 -15.05 2.22
N PRO A 185 23.70 -15.99 2.08
CA PRO A 185 23.47 -17.01 3.09
C PRO A 185 24.75 -17.84 3.24
N PRO A 186 25.13 -18.27 4.46
CA PRO A 186 26.26 -19.15 4.69
C PRO A 186 25.91 -20.52 4.11
N VAL A 187 26.04 -20.66 2.80
CA VAL A 187 25.99 -21.96 2.16
C VAL A 187 27.30 -22.64 2.51
N GLU A 188 27.24 -23.75 3.25
CA GLU A 188 28.39 -24.63 3.41
C GLU A 188 28.82 -25.10 2.02
N THR A 189 29.81 -24.44 1.44
CA THR A 189 30.52 -24.88 0.25
C THR A 189 31.32 -26.19 0.54
N GLY A 190 30.89 -26.95 1.55
CA GLY A 190 31.62 -28.04 2.18
C GLY A 190 31.27 -29.47 1.74
N VAL A 191 30.41 -29.71 0.75
CA VAL A 191 30.06 -31.11 0.37
C VAL A 191 30.55 -31.50 -1.01
N ALA A 192 30.98 -30.59 -1.86
CA ALA A 192 31.50 -30.95 -3.19
C ALA A 192 33.00 -31.37 -3.22
N GLY A 193 33.74 -31.16 -2.12
CA GLY A 193 35.21 -31.44 -2.08
C GLY A 193 35.65 -32.75 -1.45
N ARG A 194 34.74 -33.63 -1.01
CA ARG A 194 35.13 -34.85 -0.28
C ARG A 194 34.81 -36.18 -1.00
N ARG A 195 34.79 -36.17 -2.32
CA ARG A 195 34.79 -37.42 -3.12
C ARG A 195 35.89 -37.41 -4.16
N ALA A 196 37.13 -37.34 -3.72
CA ALA A 196 38.29 -37.77 -4.52
C ALA A 196 39.50 -37.94 -3.58
N ARG A 197 39.57 -39.05 -2.85
CA ARG A 197 40.81 -39.75 -2.45
C ARG A 197 40.47 -41.20 -2.16
#